data_bf9e7c6fcb2a6f9ff38a6d761c2c8480
#
_entry.id   bf9e7c6fcb2a6f9ff38a6d761c2c8480
#
_cell.length_a   1.000
_cell.length_b   1.000
_cell.length_c   1.000
_cell.angle_alpha   90.00
_cell.angle_beta   90.00
_cell.angle_gamma   90.00
#
_symmetry.space_group_name_H-M   'P 1'
#
loop_
_entity.id
_entity.type
_entity.pdbx_description
1 polymer ?
#
loop_
_entity_poly.entity_id
_entity_poly.type
_entity_poly.pdbx_seq_one_letter_code
_entity_poly.pdbx_strand_id
1 'polypeptide(L)'
;MNRKTNRKTVARVGTTVLTAALIFLFLLFITLPLISLFTRISPADMLTALTSPSALQALALSAATALVSTVIVILFGTPLAYINARVRYPGRNIVDTLTDLPIVLPPTVAGLALLTAFGANGMLGQYFSLFGIKIAFTTAAVVIAQIFVASPFYIRQARASFEAVDAEYEYASRTLGAGVVTTFFRVTLPLAAGSLLSGIIMTFARALGEFGATMMFAGNLPGKTQTMPLAIYGEMQSDMAVSIALSIVLVLFSFAIILIVKYLGNREAAKYA
;
A
#
# COMPACT_ATOMS: atom_id res chain seq x y z
N MET A 1 -46.35 -22.15 27.06
CA MET A 1 -45.00 -21.62 27.09
C MET A 1 -44.16 -21.80 25.82
N ASN A 2 -44.65 -22.55 24.80
CA ASN A 2 -43.88 -22.98 23.61
C ASN A 2 -43.87 -22.02 22.39
N ARG A 3 -44.78 -21.03 22.26
CA ARG A 3 -44.84 -20.15 21.08
C ARG A 3 -43.83 -19.04 21.04
N LYS A 4 -43.37 -18.51 22.18
CA LYS A 4 -42.37 -17.43 22.24
C LYS A 4 -40.94 -17.91 21.94
N THR A 5 -40.59 -19.14 22.34
CA THR A 5 -39.31 -19.80 22.09
C THR A 5 -39.15 -20.11 20.60
N ASN A 6 -40.18 -20.61 19.95
CA ASN A 6 -40.14 -20.93 18.53
C ASN A 6 -40.04 -19.70 17.63
N ARG A 7 -40.69 -18.57 17.98
CA ARG A 7 -40.51 -17.29 17.26
C ARG A 7 -39.08 -16.72 17.35
N LYS A 8 -38.42 -16.82 18.53
CA LYS A 8 -37.02 -16.39 18.70
C LYS A 8 -36.07 -17.28 17.89
N THR A 9 -36.31 -18.57 17.83
CA THR A 9 -35.47 -19.51 17.05
C THR A 9 -35.65 -19.27 15.55
N VAL A 10 -36.89 -19.12 15.05
CA VAL A 10 -37.16 -18.82 13.63
C VAL A 10 -36.55 -17.45 13.23
N ALA A 11 -36.71 -16.43 14.07
CA ALA A 11 -36.08 -15.12 13.80
C ALA A 11 -34.53 -15.21 13.77
N ARG A 12 -33.93 -15.99 14.65
CA ARG A 12 -32.48 -16.22 14.70
C ARG A 12 -31.97 -16.98 13.47
N VAL A 13 -32.68 -18.00 13.02
CA VAL A 13 -32.36 -18.74 11.80
C VAL A 13 -32.50 -17.82 10.59
N GLY A 14 -33.59 -17.05 10.50
CA GLY A 14 -33.81 -16.11 9.40
C GLY A 14 -32.72 -15.05 9.30
N THR A 15 -32.29 -14.47 10.44
CA THR A 15 -31.17 -13.52 10.45
C THR A 15 -29.85 -14.16 10.05
N THR A 16 -29.57 -15.39 10.50
CA THR A 16 -28.33 -16.10 10.14
C THR A 16 -28.30 -16.39 8.62
N VAL A 17 -29.40 -16.87 8.05
CA VAL A 17 -29.51 -17.15 6.60
C VAL A 17 -29.34 -15.86 5.79
N LEU A 18 -30.01 -14.78 6.19
CA LEU A 18 -29.87 -13.47 5.53
C LEU A 18 -28.43 -12.96 5.59
N THR A 19 -27.78 -13.03 6.76
CA THR A 19 -26.38 -12.62 6.92
C THR A 19 -25.45 -13.46 6.05
N ALA A 20 -25.63 -14.78 6.03
CA ALA A 20 -24.84 -15.67 5.17
C ALA A 20 -25.02 -15.35 3.68
N ALA A 21 -26.27 -15.09 3.24
CA ALA A 21 -26.56 -14.71 1.87
C ALA A 21 -25.91 -13.38 1.48
N LEU A 22 -25.95 -12.37 2.36
CA LEU A 22 -25.27 -11.08 2.14
C LEU A 22 -23.76 -11.24 2.04
N ILE A 23 -23.15 -12.02 2.93
CA ILE A 23 -21.71 -12.32 2.88
C ILE A 23 -21.37 -13.03 1.58
N PHE A 24 -22.15 -14.06 1.18
CA PHE A 24 -21.93 -14.79 -0.06
C PHE A 24 -22.02 -13.89 -1.29
N LEU A 25 -23.05 -13.06 -1.39
CA LEU A 25 -23.22 -12.13 -2.50
C LEU A 25 -22.07 -11.11 -2.57
N PHE A 26 -21.64 -10.61 -1.43
CA PHE A 26 -20.52 -9.66 -1.38
C PHE A 26 -19.18 -10.31 -1.79
N LEU A 27 -18.91 -11.52 -1.31
CA LEU A 27 -17.73 -12.28 -1.72
C LEU A 27 -17.77 -12.63 -3.21
N LEU A 28 -18.95 -13.04 -3.71
CA LEU A 28 -19.15 -13.30 -5.14
C LEU A 28 -18.89 -12.04 -5.98
N PHE A 29 -19.40 -10.88 -5.55
CA PHE A 29 -19.15 -9.59 -6.22
C PHE A 29 -17.66 -9.25 -6.31
N ILE A 30 -16.87 -9.50 -5.24
CA ILE A 30 -15.42 -9.24 -5.23
C ILE A 30 -14.66 -10.27 -6.06
N THR A 31 -15.05 -11.55 -6.00
CA THR A 31 -14.28 -12.62 -6.65
C THR A 31 -14.62 -12.78 -8.12
N LEU A 32 -15.84 -12.47 -8.54
CA LEU A 32 -16.29 -12.63 -9.92
C LEU A 32 -15.42 -11.90 -10.96
N PRO A 33 -15.07 -10.61 -10.79
CA PRO A 33 -14.17 -9.92 -11.72
C PRO A 33 -12.80 -10.58 -11.80
N LEU A 34 -12.26 -11.03 -10.66
CA LEU A 34 -10.96 -11.71 -10.63
C LEU A 34 -11.00 -13.05 -11.37
N ILE A 35 -12.03 -13.86 -11.11
CA ILE A 35 -12.23 -15.14 -11.81
C ILE A 35 -12.38 -14.91 -13.32
N SER A 36 -13.10 -13.85 -13.72
CA SER A 36 -13.32 -13.54 -15.14
C SER A 36 -12.03 -13.33 -15.94
N LEU A 37 -10.98 -12.79 -15.31
CA LEU A 37 -9.68 -12.64 -15.97
C LEU A 37 -9.11 -14.00 -16.40
N PHE A 38 -9.17 -14.99 -15.51
CA PHE A 38 -8.66 -16.35 -15.78
C PHE A 38 -9.46 -17.13 -16.84
N THR A 39 -10.72 -16.76 -17.08
CA THR A 39 -11.56 -17.40 -18.10
C THR A 39 -11.37 -16.81 -19.50
N ARG A 40 -10.65 -15.69 -19.62
CA ARG A 40 -10.48 -14.95 -20.87
C ARG A 40 -9.16 -15.19 -21.58
N ILE A 41 -8.27 -15.98 -20.99
CA ILE A 41 -6.93 -16.24 -21.56
C ILE A 41 -6.67 -17.74 -21.65
N SER A 42 -5.99 -18.17 -22.73
CA SER A 42 -5.53 -19.53 -22.83
C SER A 42 -4.26 -19.76 -21.96
N PRO A 43 -4.03 -20.99 -21.46
CA PRO A 43 -2.80 -21.30 -20.72
C PRO A 43 -1.51 -21.03 -21.52
N ALA A 44 -1.56 -21.18 -22.84
CA ALA A 44 -0.41 -20.91 -23.73
C ALA A 44 -0.09 -19.41 -23.79
N ASP A 45 -1.11 -18.56 -23.99
CA ASP A 45 -0.94 -17.09 -24.02
C ASP A 45 -0.47 -16.56 -22.67
N MET A 46 -0.97 -17.15 -21.58
CA MET A 46 -0.53 -16.81 -20.23
C MET A 46 0.97 -17.12 -20.04
N LEU A 47 1.43 -18.29 -20.49
CA LEU A 47 2.85 -18.66 -20.39
C LEU A 47 3.73 -17.75 -21.23
N THR A 48 3.29 -17.41 -22.43
CA THR A 48 4.00 -16.48 -23.33
C THR A 48 4.13 -15.08 -22.70
N ALA A 49 3.06 -14.57 -22.10
CA ALA A 49 3.08 -13.29 -21.43
C ALA A 49 3.99 -13.29 -20.18
N LEU A 50 3.95 -14.38 -19.37
CA LEU A 50 4.80 -14.56 -18.18
C LEU A 50 6.29 -14.55 -18.52
N THR A 51 6.67 -15.07 -19.68
CA THR A 51 8.07 -15.20 -20.11
C THR A 51 8.54 -14.04 -20.99
N SER A 52 7.63 -13.09 -21.32
CA SER A 52 8.00 -11.93 -22.14
C SER A 52 8.98 -11.00 -21.41
N PRO A 53 10.07 -10.57 -22.07
CA PRO A 53 11.05 -9.68 -21.43
C PRO A 53 10.44 -8.38 -20.93
N SER A 54 9.45 -7.83 -21.62
CA SER A 54 8.74 -6.60 -21.24
C SER A 54 7.94 -6.78 -19.94
N ALA A 55 7.22 -7.90 -19.80
CA ALA A 55 6.47 -8.21 -18.58
C ALA A 55 7.40 -8.39 -17.37
N LEU A 56 8.49 -9.14 -17.55
CA LEU A 56 9.48 -9.36 -16.48
C LEU A 56 10.16 -8.05 -16.06
N GLN A 57 10.51 -7.17 -17.00
CA GLN A 57 11.06 -5.85 -16.71
C GLN A 57 10.06 -4.97 -15.95
N ALA A 58 8.80 -4.91 -16.40
CA ALA A 58 7.77 -4.14 -15.73
C ALA A 58 7.47 -4.65 -14.33
N LEU A 59 7.46 -5.99 -14.12
CA LEU A 59 7.27 -6.62 -12.82
C LEU A 59 8.44 -6.32 -11.88
N ALA A 60 9.66 -6.49 -12.35
CA ALA A 60 10.87 -6.19 -11.59
C ALA A 60 10.94 -4.72 -11.19
N LEU A 61 10.62 -3.81 -12.12
CA LEU A 61 10.56 -2.38 -11.85
C LEU A 61 9.49 -2.05 -10.80
N SER A 62 8.28 -2.61 -10.95
CA SER A 62 7.20 -2.42 -9.98
C SER A 62 7.58 -2.89 -8.59
N ALA A 63 8.15 -4.10 -8.48
CA ALA A 63 8.57 -4.66 -7.20
C ALA A 63 9.68 -3.83 -6.56
N ALA A 64 10.72 -3.47 -7.33
CA ALA A 64 11.85 -2.70 -6.84
C ALA A 64 11.43 -1.29 -6.39
N THR A 65 10.66 -0.56 -7.22
CA THR A 65 10.21 0.79 -6.86
C THR A 65 9.25 0.79 -5.68
N ALA A 66 8.31 -0.16 -5.61
CA ALA A 66 7.39 -0.28 -4.48
C ALA A 66 8.14 -0.63 -3.18
N LEU A 67 9.16 -1.49 -3.24
CA LEU A 67 10.00 -1.81 -2.09
C LEU A 67 10.77 -0.59 -1.60
N VAL A 68 11.47 0.10 -2.51
CA VAL A 68 12.24 1.32 -2.18
C VAL A 68 11.32 2.39 -1.60
N SER A 69 10.17 2.62 -2.22
CA SER A 69 9.16 3.58 -1.73
C SER A 69 8.68 3.23 -0.34
N THR A 70 8.38 1.95 -0.09
CA THR A 70 7.93 1.48 1.23
C THR A 70 9.01 1.68 2.29
N VAL A 71 10.27 1.35 1.99
CA VAL A 71 11.39 1.56 2.92
C VAL A 71 11.55 3.05 3.26
N ILE A 72 11.47 3.92 2.27
CA ILE A 72 11.56 5.38 2.49
C ILE A 72 10.38 5.86 3.35
N VAL A 73 9.16 5.39 3.06
CA VAL A 73 7.97 5.73 3.85
C VAL A 73 8.10 5.26 5.29
N ILE A 74 8.65 4.06 5.55
CA ILE A 74 8.92 3.57 6.91
C ILE A 74 9.93 4.47 7.61
N LEU A 75 11.02 4.80 6.94
CA LEU A 75 12.11 5.59 7.53
C LEU A 75 11.65 6.97 8.02
N PHE A 76 10.86 7.67 7.20
CA PHE A 76 10.39 9.03 7.52
C PHE A 76 9.02 9.02 8.21
N GLY A 77 8.16 8.08 7.89
CA GLY A 77 6.81 7.97 8.44
C GLY A 77 6.80 7.47 9.88
N THR A 78 7.74 6.58 10.28
CA THR A 78 7.78 6.05 11.65
C THR A 78 8.02 7.15 12.69
N PRO A 79 9.03 8.02 12.57
CA PRO A 79 9.21 9.13 13.51
C PRO A 79 8.01 10.07 13.56
N LEU A 80 7.44 10.41 12.41
CA LEU A 80 6.26 11.26 12.33
C LEU A 80 5.05 10.63 13.04
N ALA A 81 4.78 9.35 12.76
CA ALA A 81 3.70 8.61 13.37
C ALA A 81 3.87 8.49 14.91
N TYR A 82 5.11 8.23 15.36
CA TYR A 82 5.41 8.12 16.79
C TYR A 82 5.23 9.46 17.52
N ILE A 83 5.74 10.56 16.95
CA ILE A 83 5.57 11.90 17.50
C ILE A 83 4.07 12.24 17.58
N ASN A 84 3.33 11.99 16.49
CA ASN A 84 1.89 12.25 16.46
C ASN A 84 1.10 11.34 17.43
N ALA A 85 1.59 10.14 17.75
CA ALA A 85 0.94 9.27 18.75
C ALA A 85 1.18 9.76 20.20
N ARG A 86 2.40 10.23 20.51
CA ARG A 86 2.86 10.47 21.89
C ARG A 86 2.91 11.93 22.32
N VAL A 87 3.06 12.86 21.37
CA VAL A 87 3.28 14.26 21.70
C VAL A 87 2.09 15.12 21.30
N ARG A 88 1.66 15.99 22.21
CA ARG A 88 0.68 17.04 21.91
C ARG A 88 1.44 18.33 21.61
N TYR A 89 1.32 18.83 20.40
CA TYR A 89 1.96 20.07 19.96
C TYR A 89 0.97 20.92 19.13
N PRO A 90 1.14 22.26 19.13
CA PRO A 90 0.31 23.13 18.29
C PRO A 90 0.52 22.81 16.82
N GLY A 91 -0.57 22.73 16.03
CA GLY A 91 -0.51 22.38 14.62
C GLY A 91 -0.55 20.88 14.29
N ARG A 92 -0.61 19.97 15.29
CA ARG A 92 -0.72 18.50 15.06
C ARG A 92 -1.84 18.15 14.07
N ASN A 93 -3.02 18.76 14.20
CA ASN A 93 -4.16 18.52 13.31
C ASN A 93 -3.86 18.94 11.86
N ILE A 94 -3.06 19.99 11.66
CA ILE A 94 -2.64 20.42 10.32
C ILE A 94 -1.68 19.38 9.73
N VAL A 95 -0.72 18.91 10.49
CA VAL A 95 0.22 17.86 10.06
C VAL A 95 -0.55 16.58 9.71
N ASP A 96 -1.50 16.17 10.55
CA ASP A 96 -2.37 15.00 10.28
C ASP A 96 -3.15 15.19 8.98
N THR A 97 -3.77 16.36 8.78
CA THR A 97 -4.52 16.66 7.55
C THR A 97 -3.61 16.67 6.31
N LEU A 98 -2.42 17.24 6.40
CA LEU A 98 -1.47 17.29 5.30
C LEU A 98 -0.96 15.87 4.94
N THR A 99 -0.71 15.02 5.92
CA THR A 99 -0.31 13.64 5.67
C THR A 99 -1.42 12.80 5.04
N ASP A 100 -2.68 13.15 5.30
CA ASP A 100 -3.85 12.45 4.76
C ASP A 100 -4.28 12.98 3.38
N LEU A 101 -3.84 14.15 2.99
CA LEU A 101 -4.24 14.81 1.74
C LEU A 101 -4.07 13.92 0.48
N PRO A 102 -2.98 13.16 0.33
CA PRO A 102 -2.80 12.31 -0.83
C PRO A 102 -3.87 11.21 -1.01
N ILE A 103 -4.58 10.81 0.06
CA ILE A 103 -5.66 9.82 -0.05
C ILE A 103 -6.87 10.39 -0.77
N VAL A 104 -7.13 11.67 -0.57
CA VAL A 104 -8.34 12.34 -1.08
C VAL A 104 -8.12 12.90 -2.49
N LEU A 105 -6.86 13.17 -2.86
CA LEU A 105 -6.53 13.71 -4.17
C LEU A 105 -6.77 12.67 -5.27
N PRO A 106 -7.46 13.06 -6.37
CA PRO A 106 -7.47 12.24 -7.57
C PRO A 106 -6.03 11.93 -8.03
N PRO A 107 -5.71 10.68 -8.41
CA PRO A 107 -4.34 10.30 -8.78
C PRO A 107 -3.71 11.17 -9.87
N THR A 108 -4.50 11.61 -10.84
CA THR A 108 -4.04 12.54 -11.89
C THR A 108 -3.65 13.90 -11.35
N VAL A 109 -4.41 14.43 -10.37
CA VAL A 109 -4.08 15.69 -9.69
C VAL A 109 -2.81 15.56 -8.87
N ALA A 110 -2.65 14.45 -8.16
CA ALA A 110 -1.43 14.14 -7.43
C ALA A 110 -0.20 14.12 -8.35
N GLY A 111 -0.30 13.45 -9.51
CA GLY A 111 0.78 13.41 -10.49
C GLY A 111 1.10 14.76 -11.12
N LEU A 112 0.08 15.58 -11.42
CA LEU A 112 0.26 16.94 -11.91
C LEU A 112 0.92 17.83 -10.86
N ALA A 113 0.51 17.73 -9.59
CA ALA A 113 1.13 18.46 -8.49
C ALA A 113 2.62 18.09 -8.33
N LEU A 114 2.97 16.80 -8.45
CA LEU A 114 4.36 16.37 -8.46
C LEU A 114 5.13 16.88 -9.68
N LEU A 115 4.52 16.90 -10.85
CA LEU A 115 5.13 17.43 -12.07
C LEU A 115 5.38 18.94 -11.97
N THR A 116 4.44 19.70 -11.41
CA THR A 116 4.61 21.16 -11.21
C THR A 116 5.63 21.47 -10.11
N ALA A 117 5.83 20.57 -9.15
CA ALA A 117 6.83 20.73 -8.10
C ALA A 117 8.25 20.33 -8.60
N PHE A 118 8.39 19.15 -9.22
CA PHE A 118 9.68 18.51 -9.51
C PHE A 118 9.99 18.38 -11.01
N GLY A 119 9.10 18.80 -11.92
CA GLY A 119 9.37 18.84 -13.35
C GLY A 119 10.49 19.84 -13.68
N ALA A 120 11.09 19.74 -14.86
CA ALA A 120 12.25 20.57 -15.26
C ALA A 120 12.02 22.09 -15.07
N ASN A 121 10.81 22.56 -15.33
CA ASN A 121 10.38 23.95 -15.14
C ASN A 121 9.53 24.13 -13.86
N GLY A 122 9.48 23.12 -12.98
CA GLY A 122 8.71 23.14 -11.75
C GLY A 122 9.39 23.94 -10.63
N MET A 123 8.64 24.16 -9.54
CA MET A 123 9.07 25.00 -8.41
C MET A 123 10.44 24.63 -7.84
N LEU A 124 10.72 23.33 -7.67
CA LEU A 124 12.01 22.80 -7.22
C LEU A 124 12.85 22.23 -8.35
N GLY A 125 12.19 21.69 -9.40
CA GLY A 125 12.86 21.02 -10.51
C GLY A 125 13.79 21.92 -11.31
N GLN A 126 13.47 23.22 -11.46
CA GLN A 126 14.35 24.21 -12.08
C GLN A 126 15.72 24.31 -11.39
N TYR A 127 15.76 24.24 -10.06
CA TYR A 127 17.02 24.28 -9.31
C TYR A 127 17.82 22.98 -9.46
N PHE A 128 17.15 21.82 -9.44
CA PHE A 128 17.82 20.55 -9.71
C PHE A 128 18.39 20.47 -11.12
N SER A 129 17.70 21.08 -12.08
CA SER A 129 18.15 21.14 -13.49
C SER A 129 19.46 21.92 -13.65
N LEU A 130 19.74 22.92 -12.80
CA LEU A 130 21.03 23.65 -12.80
C LEU A 130 22.21 22.74 -12.46
N PHE A 131 21.96 21.68 -11.69
CA PHE A 131 22.96 20.66 -11.33
C PHE A 131 22.90 19.43 -12.27
N GLY A 132 22.18 19.53 -13.40
CA GLY A 132 22.02 18.42 -14.36
C GLY A 132 21.10 17.30 -13.87
N ILE A 133 20.39 17.47 -12.74
CA ILE A 133 19.52 16.46 -12.14
C ILE A 133 18.11 16.64 -12.71
N LYS A 134 17.62 15.61 -13.43
CA LYS A 134 16.25 15.53 -13.94
C LYS A 134 15.49 14.48 -13.13
N ILE A 135 14.40 14.87 -12.47
CA ILE A 135 13.56 13.97 -11.67
C ILE A 135 12.41 13.41 -12.50
N ALA A 136 11.60 14.28 -13.12
CA ALA A 136 10.47 13.85 -13.94
C ALA A 136 10.91 12.92 -15.08
N PHE A 137 10.05 11.96 -15.43
CA PHE A 137 10.28 10.95 -16.46
C PHE A 137 11.48 10.03 -16.19
N THR A 138 11.75 9.76 -14.90
CA THR A 138 12.78 8.83 -14.44
C THR A 138 12.21 7.80 -13.46
N THR A 139 12.97 6.75 -13.18
CA THR A 139 12.61 5.77 -12.12
C THR A 139 12.46 6.43 -10.74
N ALA A 140 13.24 7.50 -10.46
CA ALA A 140 13.08 8.29 -9.24
C ALA A 140 11.68 8.95 -9.17
N ALA A 141 11.13 9.43 -10.29
CA ALA A 141 9.77 9.96 -10.32
C ALA A 141 8.72 8.91 -9.98
N VAL A 142 8.92 7.64 -10.41
CA VAL A 142 8.04 6.52 -10.02
C VAL A 142 8.06 6.35 -8.49
N VAL A 143 9.25 6.29 -7.90
CA VAL A 143 9.43 6.15 -6.44
C VAL A 143 8.77 7.32 -5.70
N ILE A 144 8.98 8.57 -6.13
CA ILE A 144 8.40 9.75 -5.49
C ILE A 144 6.87 9.73 -5.59
N ALA A 145 6.30 9.35 -6.74
CA ALA A 145 4.85 9.22 -6.91
C ALA A 145 4.27 8.16 -5.96
N GLN A 146 4.93 7.01 -5.85
CA GLN A 146 4.54 5.94 -4.95
C GLN A 146 4.64 6.36 -3.48
N ILE A 147 5.72 7.05 -3.06
CA ILE A 147 5.86 7.60 -1.71
C ILE A 147 4.72 8.55 -1.41
N PHE A 148 4.46 9.50 -2.30
CA PHE A 148 3.42 10.51 -2.09
C PHE A 148 2.05 9.87 -1.87
N VAL A 149 1.67 8.90 -2.71
CA VAL A 149 0.33 8.30 -2.67
C VAL A 149 0.21 7.21 -1.59
N ALA A 150 1.29 6.51 -1.26
CA ALA A 150 1.24 5.39 -0.32
C ALA A 150 1.60 5.75 1.13
N SER A 151 2.30 6.87 1.37
CA SER A 151 2.74 7.27 2.72
C SER A 151 1.61 7.39 3.76
N PRO A 152 0.42 7.92 3.45
CA PRO A 152 -0.64 8.02 4.44
C PRO A 152 -1.07 6.68 5.03
N PHE A 153 -1.02 5.61 4.24
CA PHE A 153 -1.43 4.27 4.68
C PHE A 153 -0.53 3.75 5.80
N TYR A 154 0.79 3.95 5.65
CA TYR A 154 1.72 3.59 6.70
C TYR A 154 1.60 4.49 7.92
N ILE A 155 1.60 5.81 7.71
CA ILE A 155 1.63 6.80 8.80
C ILE A 155 0.41 6.64 9.70
N ARG A 156 -0.79 6.48 9.12
CA ARG A 156 -2.03 6.23 9.88
C ARG A 156 -1.98 4.94 10.68
N GLN A 157 -1.55 3.84 10.03
CA GLN A 157 -1.49 2.55 10.69
C GLN A 157 -0.42 2.53 11.78
N ALA A 158 0.75 3.11 11.51
CA ALA A 158 1.84 3.20 12.49
C ALA A 158 1.44 4.05 13.71
N ARG A 159 0.78 5.19 13.46
CA ARG A 159 0.24 6.01 14.54
C ARG A 159 -0.76 5.24 15.41
N ALA A 160 -1.75 4.59 14.81
CA ALA A 160 -2.72 3.78 15.53
C ALA A 160 -2.03 2.63 16.31
N SER A 161 -0.99 2.03 15.72
CA SER A 161 -0.19 0.98 16.37
C SER A 161 0.54 1.51 17.62
N PHE A 162 1.14 2.69 17.53
CA PHE A 162 1.79 3.31 18.69
C PHE A 162 0.80 3.80 19.73
N GLU A 163 -0.35 4.35 19.34
CA GLU A 163 -1.42 4.76 20.27
C GLU A 163 -1.99 3.56 21.04
N ALA A 164 -2.01 2.35 20.47
CA ALA A 164 -2.47 1.12 21.10
C ALA A 164 -1.49 0.56 22.14
N VAL A 165 -0.21 0.91 22.11
CA VAL A 165 0.76 0.53 23.13
C VAL A 165 0.54 1.38 24.37
N ASP A 166 0.32 0.74 25.53
CA ASP A 166 0.13 1.45 26.78
C ASP A 166 1.39 2.25 27.15
N ALA A 167 1.19 3.53 27.44
CA ALA A 167 2.26 4.44 27.83
C ALA A 167 2.96 4.04 29.14
N GLU A 168 2.31 3.24 29.97
CA GLU A 168 2.91 2.74 31.22
C GLU A 168 4.17 1.92 30.98
N TYR A 169 4.24 1.15 29.90
CA TYR A 169 5.46 0.42 29.53
C TYR A 169 6.64 1.36 29.21
N GLU A 170 6.36 2.47 28.56
CA GLU A 170 7.39 3.47 28.25
C GLU A 170 7.83 4.21 29.53
N TYR A 171 6.90 4.53 30.44
CA TYR A 171 7.22 5.17 31.72
C TYR A 171 8.04 4.22 32.62
N ALA A 172 7.66 2.95 32.73
CA ALA A 172 8.43 1.96 33.48
C ALA A 172 9.86 1.81 32.97
N SER A 173 10.04 1.74 31.63
CA SER A 173 11.36 1.69 31.00
C SER A 173 12.21 2.91 31.36
N ARG A 174 11.62 4.11 31.32
CA ARG A 174 12.32 5.37 31.65
C ARG A 174 12.65 5.46 33.14
N THR A 175 11.79 4.98 34.01
CA THR A 175 12.06 4.93 35.48
C THR A 175 13.25 4.02 35.78
N LEU A 176 13.46 2.97 34.98
CA LEU A 176 14.64 2.10 35.05
C LEU A 176 15.90 2.71 34.39
N GLY A 177 15.85 3.99 33.99
CA GLY A 177 16.99 4.72 33.45
C GLY A 177 17.17 4.61 31.92
N ALA A 178 16.25 4.00 31.19
CA ALA A 178 16.35 3.92 29.72
C ALA A 178 16.06 5.29 29.07
N GLY A 179 16.90 5.69 28.14
CA GLY A 179 16.66 6.86 27.29
C GLY A 179 15.51 6.65 26.29
N VAL A 180 15.01 7.74 25.71
CA VAL A 180 13.86 7.73 24.76
C VAL A 180 14.10 6.77 23.60
N VAL A 181 15.28 6.81 22.97
CA VAL A 181 15.63 5.95 21.83
C VAL A 181 15.66 4.47 22.25
N THR A 182 16.24 4.16 23.41
CA THR A 182 16.29 2.81 23.95
C THR A 182 14.88 2.28 24.24
N THR A 183 14.03 3.09 24.86
CA THR A 183 12.62 2.75 25.13
C THR A 183 11.87 2.49 23.82
N PHE A 184 12.05 3.33 22.82
CA PHE A 184 11.42 3.14 21.51
C PHE A 184 11.81 1.79 20.89
N PHE A 185 13.08 1.49 20.73
CA PHE A 185 13.53 0.27 20.04
C PHE A 185 13.35 -1.01 20.86
N ARG A 186 13.39 -0.96 22.20
CA ARG A 186 13.31 -2.14 23.06
C ARG A 186 11.91 -2.41 23.64
N VAL A 187 11.03 -1.41 23.66
CA VAL A 187 9.69 -1.53 24.25
C VAL A 187 8.62 -1.21 23.21
N THR A 188 8.55 0.02 22.74
CA THR A 188 7.43 0.49 21.91
C THR A 188 7.38 -0.21 20.56
N LEU A 189 8.50 -0.28 19.84
CA LEU A 189 8.58 -0.87 18.52
C LEU A 189 8.26 -2.37 18.51
N PRO A 190 8.81 -3.21 19.40
CA PRO A 190 8.45 -4.63 19.48
C PRO A 190 6.96 -4.86 19.81
N LEU A 191 6.40 -4.09 20.74
CA LEU A 191 4.98 -4.20 21.11
C LEU A 191 4.04 -3.78 19.96
N ALA A 192 4.44 -2.81 19.14
CA ALA A 192 3.69 -2.35 17.98
C ALA A 192 3.92 -3.18 16.71
N ALA A 193 4.91 -4.09 16.70
CA ALA A 193 5.43 -4.71 15.48
C ALA A 193 4.37 -5.41 14.63
N GLY A 194 3.46 -6.16 15.22
CA GLY A 194 2.39 -6.86 14.50
C GLY A 194 1.46 -5.92 13.73
N SER A 195 1.08 -4.80 14.35
CA SER A 195 0.23 -3.79 13.72
C SER A 195 1.00 -2.97 12.67
N LEU A 196 2.27 -2.65 12.94
CA LEU A 196 3.16 -1.96 11.99
C LEU A 196 3.36 -2.77 10.72
N LEU A 197 3.51 -4.09 10.83
CA LEU A 197 3.61 -4.98 9.68
C LEU A 197 2.40 -4.86 8.76
N SER A 198 1.19 -4.75 9.31
CA SER A 198 -0.03 -4.50 8.51
C SER A 198 0.05 -3.20 7.73
N GLY A 199 0.58 -2.13 8.35
CA GLY A 199 0.82 -0.84 7.68
C GLY A 199 1.84 -0.94 6.55
N ILE A 200 2.92 -1.70 6.75
CA ILE A 200 3.95 -1.96 5.73
C ILE A 200 3.34 -2.68 4.52
N ILE A 201 2.54 -3.73 4.76
CA ILE A 201 1.88 -4.49 3.70
C ILE A 201 0.94 -3.59 2.88
N MET A 202 0.10 -2.80 3.56
CA MET A 202 -0.84 -1.91 2.90
C MET A 202 -0.12 -0.86 2.06
N THR A 203 0.96 -0.29 2.57
CA THR A 203 1.78 0.71 1.86
C THR A 203 2.45 0.11 0.63
N PHE A 204 3.04 -1.07 0.77
CA PHE A 204 3.64 -1.79 -0.36
C PHE A 204 2.62 -2.13 -1.44
N ALA A 205 1.46 -2.69 -1.05
CA ALA A 205 0.39 -3.02 -1.98
C ALA A 205 -0.15 -1.77 -2.70
N ARG A 206 -0.29 -0.65 -1.97
CA ARG A 206 -0.72 0.62 -2.55
C ARG A 206 0.32 1.19 -3.52
N ALA A 207 1.60 1.12 -3.18
CA ALA A 207 2.69 1.55 -4.04
C ALA A 207 2.80 0.68 -5.30
N LEU A 208 2.67 -0.64 -5.16
CA LEU A 208 2.74 -1.60 -6.27
C LEU A 208 1.62 -1.38 -7.31
N GLY A 209 0.40 -1.05 -6.85
CA GLY A 209 -0.75 -0.76 -7.70
C GLY A 209 -0.85 0.69 -8.15
N GLU A 210 0.18 1.54 -7.91
CA GLU A 210 0.11 2.94 -8.30
C GLU A 210 0.22 3.10 -9.82
N PHE A 211 -0.74 3.84 -10.38
CA PHE A 211 -0.87 4.07 -11.82
C PHE A 211 -0.96 5.57 -12.16
N GLY A 212 -1.96 6.26 -11.62
CA GLY A 212 -2.36 7.58 -12.11
C GLY A 212 -1.34 8.68 -11.87
N ALA A 213 -0.78 8.78 -10.65
CA ALA A 213 0.25 9.76 -10.35
C ALA A 213 1.54 9.43 -11.09
N THR A 214 1.88 8.14 -11.21
CA THR A 214 3.07 7.68 -11.94
C THR A 214 2.96 8.02 -13.43
N MET A 215 1.81 7.76 -14.05
CA MET A 215 1.57 8.07 -15.47
C MET A 215 1.79 9.55 -15.78
N MET A 216 1.29 10.43 -14.93
CA MET A 216 1.38 11.89 -15.12
C MET A 216 2.77 12.45 -14.84
N PHE A 217 3.50 11.91 -13.85
CA PHE A 217 4.77 12.45 -13.39
C PHE A 217 6.00 11.74 -13.97
N ALA A 218 5.93 10.40 -14.08
CA ALA A 218 7.05 9.59 -14.59
C ALA A 218 6.87 9.15 -16.06
N GLY A 219 5.63 9.21 -16.60
CA GLY A 219 5.31 8.72 -17.93
C GLY A 219 5.28 7.19 -17.99
N ASN A 220 5.19 6.64 -19.22
CA ASN A 220 5.13 5.20 -19.49
C ASN A 220 6.24 4.79 -20.45
N LEU A 221 7.49 4.78 -19.97
CA LEU A 221 8.68 4.47 -20.77
C LEU A 221 9.14 3.04 -20.48
N PRO A 222 9.08 2.11 -21.48
CA PRO A 222 9.55 0.74 -21.32
C PRO A 222 10.99 0.67 -20.78
N GLY A 223 11.24 -0.23 -19.83
CA GLY A 223 12.54 -0.41 -19.19
C GLY A 223 12.99 0.71 -18.24
N LYS A 224 12.27 1.83 -18.14
CA LYS A 224 12.67 2.99 -17.32
C LYS A 224 11.63 3.39 -16.27
N THR A 225 10.38 3.59 -16.70
CA THR A 225 9.29 4.04 -15.80
C THR A 225 8.03 3.19 -15.91
N GLN A 226 7.99 2.27 -16.87
CA GLN A 226 6.85 1.42 -17.12
C GLN A 226 6.71 0.35 -16.02
N THR A 227 5.89 0.66 -15.01
CA THR A 227 5.46 -0.32 -14.00
C THR A 227 4.41 -1.27 -14.57
N MET A 228 4.09 -2.36 -13.85
CA MET A 228 3.06 -3.32 -14.30
C MET A 228 1.70 -2.67 -14.60
N PRO A 229 1.15 -1.78 -13.74
CA PRO A 229 -0.09 -1.08 -14.08
C PRO A 229 0.00 -0.25 -15.37
N LEU A 230 1.17 0.36 -15.62
CA LEU A 230 1.41 1.14 -16.84
C LEU A 230 1.56 0.24 -18.08
N ALA A 231 2.20 -0.92 -17.94
CA ALA A 231 2.30 -1.93 -19.00
C ALA A 231 0.93 -2.49 -19.35
N ILE A 232 0.12 -2.87 -18.35
CA ILE A 232 -1.26 -3.34 -18.53
C ILE A 232 -2.09 -2.32 -19.30
N TYR A 233 -2.01 -1.04 -18.94
CA TYR A 233 -2.73 0.02 -19.61
C TYR A 233 -2.26 0.23 -21.05
N GLY A 234 -0.96 0.16 -21.29
CA GLY A 234 -0.40 0.27 -22.64
C GLY A 234 -0.89 -0.87 -23.55
N GLU A 235 -0.78 -2.11 -23.06
CA GLU A 235 -1.21 -3.29 -23.80
C GLU A 235 -2.73 -3.34 -24.02
N MET A 236 -3.53 -2.79 -23.12
CA MET A 236 -4.99 -2.72 -23.28
C MET A 236 -5.41 -1.97 -24.57
N GLN A 237 -4.55 -1.08 -25.07
CA GLN A 237 -4.80 -0.33 -26.30
C GLN A 237 -4.30 -1.04 -27.56
N SER A 238 -3.36 -1.98 -27.43
CA SER A 238 -2.72 -2.70 -28.55
C SER A 238 -3.15 -4.18 -28.61
N ASP A 239 -3.08 -4.89 -27.50
CA ASP A 239 -3.42 -6.32 -27.37
C ASP A 239 -4.11 -6.61 -26.03
N MET A 240 -5.42 -6.79 -26.07
CA MET A 240 -6.24 -7.08 -24.89
C MET A 240 -5.85 -8.41 -24.23
N ALA A 241 -5.41 -9.41 -24.99
CA ALA A 241 -5.03 -10.71 -24.43
C ALA A 241 -3.77 -10.59 -23.59
N VAL A 242 -2.76 -9.85 -24.10
CA VAL A 242 -1.53 -9.55 -23.35
C VAL A 242 -1.86 -8.73 -22.09
N SER A 243 -2.71 -7.72 -22.19
CA SER A 243 -3.15 -6.91 -21.04
C SER A 243 -3.79 -7.77 -19.93
N ILE A 244 -4.67 -8.70 -20.31
CA ILE A 244 -5.30 -9.65 -19.36
C ILE A 244 -4.24 -10.54 -18.72
N ALA A 245 -3.30 -11.07 -19.51
CA ALA A 245 -2.22 -11.89 -19.00
C ALA A 245 -1.36 -11.16 -17.96
N LEU A 246 -0.92 -9.92 -18.27
CA LEU A 246 -0.17 -9.08 -17.36
C LEU A 246 -0.97 -8.77 -16.07
N SER A 247 -2.29 -8.57 -16.20
CA SER A 247 -3.18 -8.35 -15.05
C SER A 247 -3.20 -9.56 -14.12
N ILE A 248 -3.30 -10.78 -14.68
CA ILE A 248 -3.24 -12.02 -13.90
C ILE A 248 -1.89 -12.16 -13.18
N VAL A 249 -0.79 -11.87 -13.89
CA VAL A 249 0.56 -11.88 -13.28
C VAL A 249 0.63 -10.95 -12.08
N LEU A 250 0.15 -9.71 -12.22
CA LEU A 250 0.15 -8.74 -11.13
C LEU A 250 -0.73 -9.19 -9.96
N VAL A 251 -1.91 -9.75 -10.23
CA VAL A 251 -2.82 -10.29 -9.19
C VAL A 251 -2.15 -11.44 -8.42
N LEU A 252 -1.57 -12.41 -9.13
CA LEU A 252 -0.90 -13.56 -8.51
C LEU A 252 0.32 -13.11 -7.70
N PHE A 253 1.13 -12.20 -8.24
CA PHE A 253 2.29 -11.63 -7.57
C PHE A 253 1.89 -10.88 -6.29
N SER A 254 0.89 -10.01 -6.38
CA SER A 254 0.37 -9.26 -5.22
C SER A 254 -0.18 -10.20 -4.14
N PHE A 255 -0.94 -11.22 -4.56
CA PHE A 255 -1.50 -12.21 -3.66
C PHE A 255 -0.41 -13.03 -2.95
N ALA A 256 0.60 -13.47 -3.69
CA ALA A 256 1.74 -14.21 -3.14
C ALA A 256 2.48 -13.38 -2.08
N ILE A 257 2.77 -12.11 -2.36
CA ILE A 257 3.45 -11.21 -1.41
C ILE A 257 2.60 -11.03 -0.14
N ILE A 258 1.30 -10.74 -0.28
CA ILE A 258 0.41 -10.57 0.87
C ILE A 258 0.37 -11.84 1.73
N LEU A 259 0.31 -13.03 1.11
CA LEU A 259 0.33 -14.30 1.83
C LEU A 259 1.65 -14.51 2.56
N ILE A 260 2.79 -14.29 1.90
CA ILE A 260 4.12 -14.45 2.50
C ILE A 260 4.26 -13.55 3.72
N VAL A 261 3.93 -12.27 3.57
CA VAL A 261 4.08 -11.30 4.67
C VAL A 261 3.12 -11.60 5.83
N LYS A 262 1.87 -11.99 5.55
CA LYS A 262 0.94 -12.44 6.60
C LYS A 262 1.45 -13.69 7.33
N TYR A 263 1.98 -14.66 6.59
CA TYR A 263 2.50 -15.89 7.19
C TYR A 263 3.70 -15.62 8.10
N LEU A 264 4.64 -14.77 7.66
CA LEU A 264 5.80 -14.37 8.45
C LEU A 264 5.39 -13.55 9.68
N GLY A 265 4.45 -12.61 9.53
CA GLY A 265 3.96 -11.79 10.65
C GLY A 265 3.24 -12.57 11.73
N ASN A 266 2.44 -13.56 11.35
CA ASN A 266 1.77 -14.43 12.33
C ASN A 266 2.74 -15.31 13.13
N ARG A 267 3.87 -15.70 12.54
CA ARG A 267 4.91 -16.45 13.25
C ARG A 267 5.63 -15.62 14.31
N GLU A 268 5.83 -14.33 14.05
CA GLU A 268 6.46 -13.44 15.03
C GLU A 268 5.50 -13.09 16.17
N ALA A 269 4.24 -12.79 15.87
CA ALA A 269 3.23 -12.54 16.89
C ALA A 269 3.04 -13.74 17.85
N ALA A 270 3.11 -14.98 17.33
CA ALA A 270 3.00 -16.20 18.13
C ALA A 270 4.21 -16.47 19.05
N LYS A 271 5.35 -15.78 18.88
CA LYS A 271 6.52 -15.90 19.79
C LYS A 271 6.40 -15.02 21.04
N TYR A 272 5.50 -14.03 21.01
CA TYR A 272 5.31 -13.06 22.09
C TYR A 272 3.93 -13.18 22.78
N ALA A 273 3.08 -14.11 22.34
CA ALA A 273 1.83 -14.52 22.96
C ALA A 273 2.03 -15.77 23.84
#